data_b61b1d51a4e8a191973a08b9b93eb46d
#
_entry.id   b61b1d51a4e8a191973a08b9b93eb46d
#
_cell.length_a   1.000
_cell.length_b   1.000
_cell.length_c   1.000
_cell.angle_alpha   90.00
_cell.angle_beta   90.00
_cell.angle_gamma   90.00
#
_symmetry.space_group_name_H-M   'P 1'
#
loop_
_entity.id
_entity.type
_entity.pdbx_description
1 polymer ?
#
loop_
_entity_poly.entity_id
_entity_poly.type
_entity_poly.pdbx_seq_one_letter_code
_entity_poly.pdbx_strand_id
1 'polypeptide(L)'
;MSIHKDILPPELVKDRGSLHPINHMKDSIMNLLISFGFEVVNGPEIETEEFNFDMLNIKKSHPARQMHDTFYVENKSNLLRTHTSPVQIRGMLKKKPPLAFISGGKVYRKDDDATHLPMFHQVEGIYV
;
A
#
# COMPACT_ATOMS: atom_id res chain seq x y z
N MET A 1 -35.52 -31.13 23.30
CA MET A 1 -34.68 -30.63 22.18
C MET A 1 -34.75 -29.11 22.24
N SER A 2 -33.71 -28.47 22.80
CA SER A 2 -33.67 -27.02 22.97
C SER A 2 -33.22 -26.42 21.64
N ILE A 3 -34.08 -25.69 20.96
CA ILE A 3 -33.76 -24.92 19.76
C ILE A 3 -32.99 -23.70 20.23
N HIS A 4 -31.77 -23.53 19.69
CA HIS A 4 -30.92 -22.39 19.96
C HIS A 4 -31.68 -21.08 19.76
N LYS A 5 -31.92 -20.37 20.86
CA LYS A 5 -32.56 -19.04 20.87
C LYS A 5 -31.62 -17.89 20.54
N ASP A 6 -30.37 -18.19 20.14
CA ASP A 6 -29.32 -17.18 20.02
C ASP A 6 -29.01 -16.73 18.57
N ILE A 7 -29.80 -17.21 17.60
CA ILE A 7 -29.69 -16.71 16.23
C ILE A 7 -30.71 -15.60 16.03
N LEU A 8 -30.27 -14.37 16.22
CA LEU A 8 -31.09 -13.21 15.88
C LEU A 8 -31.18 -13.10 14.35
N PRO A 9 -32.37 -12.84 13.79
CA PRO A 9 -32.49 -12.61 12.36
C PRO A 9 -31.67 -11.38 11.95
N PRO A 10 -31.09 -11.37 10.73
CA PRO A 10 -30.19 -10.30 10.23
C PRO A 10 -30.78 -8.89 10.33
N GLU A 11 -32.08 -8.76 10.24
CA GLU A 11 -32.80 -7.49 10.36
C GLU A 11 -32.76 -6.86 11.76
N LEU A 12 -32.44 -7.63 12.80
CA LEU A 12 -32.33 -7.14 14.17
C LEU A 12 -30.91 -6.69 14.54
N VAL A 13 -29.92 -6.88 13.65
CA VAL A 13 -28.57 -6.39 13.86
C VAL A 13 -28.54 -4.89 13.56
N LYS A 14 -28.74 -4.07 14.59
CA LYS A 14 -28.76 -2.60 14.48
C LYS A 14 -27.39 -2.00 14.22
N ASP A 15 -26.33 -2.64 14.70
CA ASP A 15 -24.96 -2.15 14.58
C ASP A 15 -24.25 -2.86 13.43
N ARG A 16 -24.29 -2.24 12.26
CA ARG A 16 -23.43 -2.64 11.14
C ARG A 16 -22.05 -2.04 11.34
N GLY A 17 -21.01 -2.87 11.26
CA GLY A 17 -19.65 -2.39 11.22
C GLY A 17 -19.43 -1.40 10.06
N SER A 18 -18.51 -0.46 10.24
CA SER A 18 -18.11 0.51 9.22
C SER A 18 -16.64 0.31 8.86
N LEU A 19 -16.27 0.69 7.64
CA LEU A 19 -14.88 0.72 7.23
C LEU A 19 -14.12 1.78 8.02
N HIS A 20 -12.87 1.48 8.36
CA HIS A 20 -11.98 2.48 8.94
C HIS A 20 -11.87 3.69 7.99
N PRO A 21 -11.91 4.95 8.47
CA PRO A 21 -11.91 6.15 7.62
C PRO A 21 -10.79 6.20 6.60
N ILE A 22 -9.58 5.78 6.95
CA ILE A 22 -8.43 5.72 6.02
C ILE A 22 -8.70 4.73 4.90
N ASN A 23 -9.23 3.54 5.19
CA ASN A 23 -9.56 2.56 4.16
C ASN A 23 -10.69 3.07 3.25
N HIS A 24 -11.70 3.70 3.82
CA HIS A 24 -12.77 4.31 3.05
C HIS A 24 -12.24 5.38 2.08
N MET A 25 -11.37 6.26 2.56
CA MET A 25 -10.73 7.30 1.73
C MET A 25 -9.86 6.69 0.63
N LYS A 26 -9.01 5.72 0.97
CA LYS A 26 -8.18 4.99 0.00
C LYS A 26 -9.05 4.38 -1.10
N ASP A 27 -10.09 3.66 -0.73
CA ASP A 27 -10.96 2.97 -1.68
C ASP A 27 -11.75 3.97 -2.55
N SER A 28 -12.13 5.12 -1.99
CA SER A 28 -12.78 6.20 -2.75
C SER A 28 -11.86 6.78 -3.81
N ILE A 29 -10.59 7.06 -3.48
CA ILE A 29 -9.58 7.55 -4.43
C ILE A 29 -9.29 6.49 -5.50
N MET A 30 -9.12 5.23 -5.10
CA MET A 30 -8.89 4.12 -6.03
C MET A 30 -10.05 4.00 -7.03
N ASN A 31 -11.30 3.99 -6.55
CA ASN A 31 -12.49 3.88 -7.39
C ASN A 31 -12.62 5.05 -8.37
N LEU A 32 -12.29 6.27 -7.93
CA LEU A 32 -12.26 7.43 -8.82
C LEU A 32 -11.27 7.23 -9.97
N LEU A 33 -10.05 6.79 -9.69
CA LEU A 33 -9.04 6.59 -10.73
C LEU A 33 -9.35 5.38 -11.63
N ILE A 34 -9.97 4.34 -11.09
CA ILE A 34 -10.49 3.23 -11.88
C ILE A 34 -11.52 3.75 -12.90
N SER A 35 -12.38 4.69 -12.54
CA SER A 35 -13.36 5.29 -13.45
C SER A 35 -12.72 6.08 -14.60
N PHE A 36 -11.48 6.52 -14.44
CA PHE A 36 -10.66 7.13 -15.50
C PHE A 36 -9.85 6.11 -16.32
N GLY A 37 -10.04 4.81 -16.09
CA GLY A 37 -9.39 3.76 -16.86
C GLY A 37 -8.06 3.26 -16.29
N PHE A 38 -7.72 3.62 -15.04
CA PHE A 38 -6.55 3.07 -14.38
C PHE A 38 -6.77 1.61 -13.96
N GLU A 39 -5.78 0.77 -14.21
CA GLU A 39 -5.74 -0.63 -13.78
C GLU A 39 -5.11 -0.73 -12.40
N VAL A 40 -5.77 -1.46 -11.49
CA VAL A 40 -5.24 -1.69 -10.13
C VAL A 40 -4.11 -2.71 -10.18
N VAL A 41 -2.95 -2.33 -9.68
CA VAL A 41 -1.77 -3.20 -9.54
C VAL A 41 -1.42 -3.33 -8.07
N ASN A 42 -1.17 -4.55 -7.62
CA ASN A 42 -0.78 -4.83 -6.25
C ASN A 42 0.67 -5.32 -6.18
N GLY A 43 1.31 -5.06 -5.06
CA GLY A 43 2.66 -5.54 -4.76
C GLY A 43 2.86 -5.81 -3.27
N PRO A 44 3.94 -6.52 -2.92
CA PRO A 44 4.23 -6.90 -1.54
C PRO A 44 4.56 -5.68 -0.67
N GLU A 45 4.33 -5.81 0.64
CA GLU A 45 4.78 -4.83 1.63
C GLU A 45 6.26 -5.01 1.99
N ILE A 46 6.76 -6.26 1.90
CA ILE A 46 8.20 -6.56 2.02
C ILE A 46 8.80 -6.55 0.63
N GLU A 47 9.72 -5.62 0.39
CA GLU A 47 10.35 -5.38 -0.89
C GLU A 47 11.87 -5.58 -0.83
N THR A 48 12.49 -5.72 -2.01
CA THR A 48 13.95 -5.67 -2.14
C THR A 48 14.43 -4.24 -2.32
N GLU A 49 15.68 -3.98 -1.97
CA GLU A 49 16.32 -2.67 -2.26
C GLU A 49 16.29 -2.34 -3.75
N GLU A 50 16.44 -3.35 -4.61
CA GLU A 50 16.40 -3.18 -6.05
C GLU A 50 15.09 -2.51 -6.50
N PHE A 51 13.93 -3.04 -6.11
CA PHE A 51 12.63 -2.48 -6.48
C PHE A 51 12.30 -1.19 -5.74
N ASN A 52 12.67 -1.10 -4.47
CA ASN A 52 12.31 0.06 -3.65
C ASN A 52 13.19 1.28 -3.92
N PHE A 53 14.40 1.08 -4.47
CA PHE A 53 15.38 2.15 -4.68
C PHE A 53 16.07 2.12 -6.05
N ASP A 54 16.75 1.02 -6.41
CA ASP A 54 17.66 1.01 -7.57
C ASP A 54 16.92 1.24 -8.88
N MET A 55 15.82 0.53 -9.11
CA MET A 55 14.99 0.66 -10.30
C MET A 55 14.23 1.99 -10.38
N LEU A 56 14.16 2.73 -9.28
CA LEU A 56 13.61 4.08 -9.20
C LEU A 56 14.70 5.16 -9.27
N ASN A 57 15.94 4.76 -9.59
CA ASN A 57 17.09 5.64 -9.67
C ASN A 57 17.43 6.40 -8.37
N ILE A 58 17.07 5.84 -7.23
CA ILE A 58 17.46 6.37 -5.92
C ILE A 58 18.86 5.86 -5.59
N LYS A 59 19.84 6.75 -5.62
CA LYS A 59 21.26 6.42 -5.44
C LYS A 59 21.56 5.83 -4.06
N LYS A 60 22.62 5.01 -3.96
CA LYS A 60 23.06 4.41 -2.68
C LYS A 60 23.42 5.41 -1.60
N SER A 61 23.86 6.61 -1.99
CA SER A 61 24.16 7.72 -1.07
C SER A 61 22.93 8.52 -0.62
N HIS A 62 21.73 8.18 -1.10
CA HIS A 62 20.53 8.94 -0.77
C HIS A 62 20.13 8.67 0.70
N PRO A 63 19.80 9.71 1.49
CA PRO A 63 19.43 9.56 2.91
C PRO A 63 18.31 8.56 3.15
N ALA A 64 17.30 8.48 2.30
CA ALA A 64 16.19 7.55 2.42
C ALA A 64 16.60 6.05 2.47
N ARG A 65 17.84 5.70 2.08
CA ARG A 65 18.38 4.35 2.20
C ARG A 65 19.06 4.07 3.55
N GLN A 66 19.18 5.08 4.38
CA GLN A 66 19.87 4.91 5.66
C GLN A 66 19.00 4.09 6.62
N MET A 67 19.65 3.32 7.49
CA MET A 67 18.96 2.42 8.42
C MET A 67 18.08 3.14 9.44
N HIS A 68 18.27 4.45 9.62
CA HIS A 68 17.43 5.26 10.49
C HIS A 68 16.12 5.72 9.83
N ASP A 69 16.03 5.67 8.48
CA ASP A 69 14.83 6.09 7.74
C ASP A 69 14.03 4.90 7.18
N THR A 70 14.65 3.70 7.10
CA THR A 70 14.06 2.50 6.49
C THR A 70 14.07 1.31 7.46
N PHE A 71 12.96 0.59 7.52
CA PHE A 71 12.86 -0.67 8.25
C PHE A 71 13.40 -1.82 7.39
N TYR A 72 14.61 -2.26 7.67
CA TYR A 72 15.19 -3.46 7.05
C TYR A 72 14.77 -4.73 7.81
N VAL A 73 14.53 -5.81 7.07
CA VAL A 73 14.27 -7.14 7.63
C VAL A 73 15.61 -7.84 7.92
N GLU A 74 15.62 -8.90 8.72
CA GLU A 74 16.81 -9.55 9.27
C GLU A 74 17.97 -9.78 8.30
N ASN A 75 17.71 -10.11 7.05
CA ASN A 75 18.74 -10.38 6.06
C ASN A 75 19.33 -9.11 5.40
N LYS A 76 18.86 -7.92 5.79
CA LYS A 76 19.26 -6.59 5.28
C LYS A 76 19.15 -6.40 3.76
N SER A 77 18.68 -7.39 3.01
CA SER A 77 18.41 -7.30 1.57
C SER A 77 16.95 -6.97 1.26
N ASN A 78 16.07 -7.21 2.24
CA ASN A 78 14.66 -6.89 2.18
C ASN A 78 14.32 -5.81 3.20
N LEU A 79 13.28 -5.05 2.89
CA LEU A 79 12.81 -3.94 3.71
C LEU A 79 11.27 -3.83 3.66
N LEU A 80 10.69 -3.13 4.61
CA LEU A 80 9.32 -2.67 4.49
C LEU A 80 9.28 -1.51 3.50
N ARG A 81 8.47 -1.61 2.44
CA ARG A 81 8.41 -0.60 1.37
C ARG A 81 8.16 0.79 1.93
N THR A 82 8.94 1.76 1.48
CA THR A 82 8.87 3.16 1.94
C THR A 82 7.88 4.00 1.12
N HIS A 83 7.40 3.45 0.02
CA HIS A 83 6.39 4.01 -0.90
C HIS A 83 5.77 2.91 -1.75
N THR A 84 4.73 3.24 -2.50
CA THR A 84 4.06 2.27 -3.40
C THR A 84 4.69 2.18 -4.78
N SER A 85 5.66 3.02 -5.12
CA SER A 85 6.32 3.06 -6.44
C SER A 85 6.94 1.75 -6.92
N PRO A 86 7.46 0.83 -6.06
CA PRO A 86 7.89 -0.50 -6.51
C PRO A 86 6.83 -1.27 -7.31
N VAL A 87 5.55 -1.05 -7.01
CA VAL A 87 4.45 -1.70 -7.71
C VAL A 87 4.37 -1.25 -9.17
N GLN A 88 4.68 0.02 -9.46
CA GLN A 88 4.75 0.54 -10.83
C GLN A 88 5.83 -0.18 -11.65
N ILE A 89 7.00 -0.36 -11.07
CA ILE A 89 8.11 -1.11 -11.70
C ILE A 89 7.66 -2.54 -12.00
N ARG A 90 7.04 -3.22 -11.03
CA ARG A 90 6.53 -4.59 -11.21
C ARG A 90 5.48 -4.67 -12.32
N GLY A 91 4.64 -3.64 -12.45
CA GLY A 91 3.65 -3.53 -13.52
C GLY A 91 4.31 -3.34 -14.90
N MET A 92 5.26 -2.39 -15.00
CA MET A 92 5.97 -2.08 -16.23
C MET A 92 6.85 -3.23 -16.74
N LEU A 93 7.37 -4.08 -15.86
CA LEU A 93 8.09 -5.30 -16.28
C LEU A 93 7.18 -6.35 -16.93
N LYS A 94 5.88 -6.30 -16.67
CA LYS A 94 4.89 -7.25 -17.21
C LYS A 94 4.15 -6.73 -18.43
N LYS A 95 4.06 -5.41 -18.60
CA LYS A 95 3.20 -4.78 -19.59
C LYS A 95 3.92 -3.60 -20.24
N LYS A 96 3.79 -3.47 -21.55
CA LYS A 96 4.35 -2.35 -22.32
C LYS A 96 3.36 -1.19 -22.41
N PRO A 97 3.84 0.06 -22.58
CA PRO A 97 2.97 1.20 -22.90
C PRO A 97 2.08 0.97 -24.15
N PRO A 98 0.92 1.61 -24.24
CA PRO A 98 0.38 2.55 -23.25
C PRO A 98 -0.13 1.82 -22.01
N LEU A 99 0.08 2.41 -20.83
CA LEU A 99 -0.39 1.86 -19.55
C LEU A 99 -0.83 2.97 -18.59
N ALA A 100 -1.81 2.64 -17.75
CA ALA A 100 -2.28 3.48 -16.67
C ALA A 100 -2.46 2.58 -15.44
N PHE A 101 -1.57 2.68 -14.46
CA PHE A 101 -1.60 1.87 -13.25
C PHE A 101 -1.87 2.71 -12.02
N ILE A 102 -2.59 2.13 -11.07
CA ILE A 102 -2.80 2.68 -9.74
C ILE A 102 -2.51 1.62 -8.68
N SER A 103 -1.86 2.01 -7.62
CA SER A 103 -1.58 1.18 -6.46
C SER A 103 -1.87 1.94 -5.17
N GLY A 104 -2.45 1.26 -4.20
CA GLY A 104 -2.72 1.81 -2.88
C GLY A 104 -2.41 0.81 -1.78
N GLY A 105 -1.86 1.29 -0.67
CA GLY A 105 -1.56 0.42 0.46
C GLY A 105 -0.71 1.06 1.54
N LYS A 106 -0.34 0.24 2.52
CA LYS A 106 0.53 0.64 3.62
C LYS A 106 1.95 0.82 3.14
N VAL A 107 2.61 1.84 3.68
CA VAL A 107 4.03 2.14 3.50
C VAL A 107 4.64 2.48 4.85
N TYR A 108 5.95 2.36 4.96
CA TYR A 108 6.64 2.36 6.24
C TYR A 108 7.87 3.24 6.17
N ARG A 109 8.00 4.17 7.12
CA ARG A 109 9.20 4.99 7.31
C ARG A 109 9.54 5.04 8.78
N LYS A 110 10.81 4.99 9.08
CA LYS A 110 11.30 5.05 10.46
C LYS A 110 11.46 6.53 10.88
N ASP A 111 10.37 7.28 10.75
CA ASP A 111 10.33 8.66 11.24
C ASP A 111 10.23 8.62 12.78
N ASP A 112 11.10 9.36 13.46
CA ASP A 112 11.22 9.38 14.92
C ASP A 112 10.86 10.77 15.45
N ASP A 113 9.63 11.22 15.16
CA ASP A 113 9.12 12.48 15.68
C ASP A 113 7.64 12.37 16.11
N ALA A 114 7.20 13.35 16.90
CA ALA A 114 5.86 13.36 17.49
C ALA A 114 4.73 13.59 16.47
N THR A 115 5.04 13.93 15.23
CA THR A 115 4.06 14.31 14.20
C THR A 115 3.89 13.27 13.10
N HIS A 116 4.81 12.29 13.02
CA HIS A 116 4.79 11.23 12.01
C HIS A 116 4.50 9.87 12.62
N LEU A 117 3.74 9.06 11.91
CA LEU A 117 3.55 7.65 12.21
C LEU A 117 4.50 6.81 11.35
N PRO A 118 5.10 5.75 11.90
CA PRO A 118 6.00 4.88 11.14
C PRO A 118 5.29 4.09 10.03
N MET A 119 3.98 4.02 10.06
CA MET A 119 3.13 3.41 9.03
C MET A 119 2.05 4.39 8.61
N PHE A 120 1.90 4.58 7.30
CA PHE A 120 0.81 5.36 6.72
C PHE A 120 0.33 4.73 5.41
N HIS A 121 -0.74 5.29 4.83
CA HIS A 121 -1.27 4.80 3.57
C HIS A 121 -0.90 5.77 2.44
N GLN A 122 -0.58 5.20 1.30
CA GLN A 122 -0.27 5.95 0.09
C GLN A 122 -1.08 5.39 -1.08
N VAL A 123 -1.58 6.27 -1.94
CA VAL A 123 -2.14 5.93 -3.25
C VAL A 123 -1.28 6.63 -4.29
N GLU A 124 -0.85 5.90 -5.29
CA GLU A 124 0.04 6.37 -6.34
C GLU A 124 -0.40 5.82 -7.69
N GLY A 125 -0.32 6.66 -8.72
CA GLY A 125 -0.66 6.29 -10.08
C GLY A 125 0.44 6.67 -11.06
N ILE A 126 0.54 5.91 -12.16
CA ILE A 126 1.41 6.20 -13.30
C ILE A 126 0.60 6.07 -14.59
N TYR A 127 0.82 7.00 -15.50
CA TYR A 127 0.29 6.98 -16.86
C TYR A 127 1.46 7.16 -17.84
N VAL A 128 1.56 6.25 -18.81
CA VAL A 128 2.62 6.24 -19.83
C VAL A 128 2.03 5.99 -21.21
#